data_affc310b6c3bb935d033b352902b485d
#
_entry.id   affc310b6c3bb935d033b352902b485d
#
_cell.length_a   1.000
_cell.length_b   1.000
_cell.length_c   1.000
_cell.angle_alpha   90.00
_cell.angle_beta   90.00
_cell.angle_gamma   90.00
#
_symmetry.space_group_name_H-M   'P 1'
#
loop_
_entity.id
_entity.type
_entity.pdbx_description
1 polymer ?
#
loop_
_entity_poly.entity_id
_entity_poly.type
_entity_poly.pdbx_seq_one_letter_code
_entity_poly.pdbx_strand_id
1 'polypeptide(L)'
;MMLDRMEGNAELKTSVHQMLASRRLTHSVLLVGEEGLGAGFAARCIAADYLYPAGGAPAEALLRGECCRAVGKAGKRDSGQIETGIVREAISVEGMGAGGRYLVSQVTTMRSEIFNTSLSAEGRAVLLYHVERMNEESANALLKVMEEPPEGVLFLLTADSLAGVLPTIRSRCVSFAIAPVSPADCARYCTAHGVDKKTAALYSELFDGHIGTVLTAARDKARTEQVDKAMELARAAQAGDSYTAAVLLAPYEKDKAGAAALLRDLRAVAAAGLQGSPHAPVQGQQAQRTLRLAEAAIQRLGAQVNPKIVLTVFAARLAHA
;
A
#
# COMPACT_ATOMS: atom_id res chain seq x y z
N MET A 1 -0.26 3.33 -23.30
CA MET A 1 0.86 3.12 -22.33
C MET A 1 0.36 2.22 -21.21
N MET A 2 1.28 1.60 -20.46
CA MET A 2 0.89 0.71 -19.33
C MET A 2 0.21 1.49 -18.20
N LEU A 3 0.58 2.75 -18.00
CA LEU A 3 -0.05 3.62 -17.00
C LEU A 3 -1.54 3.88 -17.28
N ASP A 4 -2.00 3.77 -18.52
CA ASP A 4 -3.42 3.91 -18.88
C ASP A 4 -4.30 2.80 -18.28
N ARG A 5 -3.72 1.67 -17.90
CA ARG A 5 -4.41 0.57 -17.20
C ARG A 5 -4.78 0.89 -15.75
N MET A 6 -4.19 1.92 -15.18
CA MET A 6 -4.62 2.42 -13.88
C MET A 6 -5.98 3.10 -14.04
N GLU A 7 -6.94 2.76 -13.21
CA GLU A 7 -8.24 3.43 -13.22
C GLU A 7 -8.12 4.82 -12.54
N GLY A 8 -8.83 5.81 -13.03
CA GLY A 8 -8.80 7.17 -12.48
C GLY A 8 -7.47 7.90 -12.67
N ASN A 9 -7.17 8.82 -11.75
CA ASN A 9 -5.91 9.57 -11.63
C ASN A 9 -5.42 10.26 -12.94
N ALA A 10 -6.34 10.97 -13.63
CA ALA A 10 -6.09 11.56 -14.93
C ALA A 10 -4.94 12.59 -14.94
N GLU A 11 -4.80 13.38 -13.89
CA GLU A 11 -3.72 14.38 -13.76
C GLU A 11 -2.35 13.71 -13.67
N LEU A 12 -2.22 12.65 -12.87
CA LEU A 12 -1.00 11.84 -12.80
C LEU A 12 -0.64 11.30 -14.19
N LYS A 13 -1.59 10.66 -14.86
CA LYS A 13 -1.37 10.10 -16.21
C LYS A 13 -0.90 11.15 -17.19
N THR A 14 -1.61 12.27 -17.28
CA THR A 14 -1.27 13.38 -18.18
C THR A 14 0.14 13.90 -17.90
N SER A 15 0.47 14.15 -16.63
CA SER A 15 1.77 14.68 -16.24
C SER A 15 2.90 13.70 -16.58
N VAL A 16 2.74 12.43 -16.23
CA VAL A 16 3.75 11.39 -16.52
C VAL A 16 3.92 11.17 -18.02
N HIS A 17 2.83 11.14 -18.80
CA HIS A 17 2.89 11.03 -20.26
C HIS A 17 3.66 12.19 -20.89
N GLN A 18 3.41 13.42 -20.45
CA GLN A 18 4.15 14.59 -20.93
C GLN A 18 5.64 14.52 -20.57
N MET A 19 5.96 14.09 -19.36
CA MET A 19 7.35 13.93 -18.91
C MET A 19 8.10 12.85 -19.70
N LEU A 20 7.46 11.71 -19.95
CA LEU A 20 8.05 10.63 -20.75
C LEU A 20 8.23 11.07 -22.22
N ALA A 21 7.21 11.68 -22.83
CA ALA A 21 7.26 12.15 -24.23
C ALA A 21 8.34 13.22 -24.44
N SER A 22 8.50 14.13 -23.48
CA SER A 22 9.51 15.20 -23.57
C SER A 22 10.91 14.77 -23.14
N ARG A 23 11.09 13.51 -22.71
CA ARG A 23 12.33 12.99 -22.08
C ARG A 23 12.80 13.84 -20.88
N ARG A 24 11.84 14.49 -20.20
CA ARG A 24 12.08 15.33 -19.01
C ARG A 24 11.58 14.66 -17.72
N LEU A 25 11.41 13.34 -17.73
CA LEU A 25 11.11 12.63 -16.51
C LEU A 25 12.28 12.84 -15.54
N THR A 26 11.98 13.42 -14.39
CA THR A 26 12.99 13.61 -13.33
C THR A 26 13.48 12.25 -12.88
N HIS A 27 14.72 12.18 -12.40
CA HIS A 27 15.32 10.92 -11.95
C HIS A 27 14.59 10.26 -10.79
N SER A 28 13.71 11.01 -10.09
CA SER A 28 13.04 10.49 -8.89
C SER A 28 11.59 10.98 -8.81
N VAL A 29 10.67 10.01 -8.74
CA VAL A 29 9.22 10.22 -8.62
C VAL A 29 8.73 9.57 -7.33
N LEU A 30 7.96 10.30 -6.52
CA LEU A 30 7.32 9.80 -5.31
C LEU A 30 5.80 9.72 -5.52
N LEU A 31 5.26 8.51 -5.43
CA LEU A 31 3.83 8.23 -5.53
C LEU A 31 3.27 8.03 -4.13
N VAL A 32 2.34 8.88 -3.74
CA VAL A 32 1.79 8.90 -2.38
C VAL A 32 0.32 8.53 -2.41
N GLY A 33 -0.04 7.50 -1.68
CA GLY A 33 -1.42 7.05 -1.57
C GLY A 33 -1.55 5.91 -0.58
N GLU A 34 -2.65 5.90 0.18
CA GLU A 34 -2.94 4.87 1.16
C GLU A 34 -2.88 3.46 0.55
N GLU A 35 -2.64 2.47 1.40
CA GLU A 35 -2.63 1.06 0.99
C GLU A 35 -3.92 0.70 0.21
N GLY A 36 -3.74 0.07 -0.94
CA GLY A 36 -4.85 -0.31 -1.81
C GLY A 36 -5.23 0.72 -2.89
N LEU A 37 -4.74 1.96 -2.85
CA LEU A 37 -4.98 2.97 -3.91
C LEU A 37 -4.18 2.69 -5.19
N GLY A 38 -3.16 1.85 -5.13
CA GLY A 38 -2.41 1.44 -6.31
C GLY A 38 -1.12 2.20 -6.59
N ALA A 39 -0.51 2.86 -5.59
CA ALA A 39 0.78 3.54 -5.75
C ALA A 39 1.87 2.59 -6.28
N GLY A 40 1.95 1.37 -5.75
CA GLY A 40 2.88 0.35 -6.24
C GLY A 40 2.55 -0.14 -7.66
N PHE A 41 1.26 -0.20 -8.04
CA PHE A 41 0.86 -0.51 -9.40
C PHE A 41 1.24 0.62 -10.37
N ALA A 42 0.98 1.87 -10.01
CA ALA A 42 1.39 3.04 -10.79
C ALA A 42 2.92 3.07 -10.99
N ALA A 43 3.71 2.79 -9.94
CA ALA A 43 5.16 2.70 -10.03
C ALA A 43 5.59 1.67 -11.07
N ARG A 44 5.00 0.47 -11.07
CA ARG A 44 5.30 -0.57 -12.07
C ARG A 44 4.87 -0.17 -13.48
N CYS A 45 3.73 0.51 -13.63
CA CYS A 45 3.29 1.02 -14.93
C CYS A 45 4.27 2.05 -15.48
N ILE A 46 4.69 3.02 -14.66
CA ILE A 46 5.66 4.05 -15.06
C ILE A 46 7.01 3.41 -15.42
N ALA A 47 7.48 2.45 -14.61
CA ALA A 47 8.69 1.71 -14.91
C ALA A 47 8.60 0.96 -16.24
N ALA A 48 7.45 0.32 -16.52
CA ALA A 48 7.22 -0.41 -17.75
C ALA A 48 7.18 0.53 -18.97
N ASP A 49 6.51 1.68 -18.85
CA ASP A 49 6.46 2.69 -19.94
C ASP A 49 7.83 3.33 -20.19
N TYR A 50 8.66 3.49 -19.14
CA TYR A 50 10.01 4.01 -19.23
C TYR A 50 10.97 3.03 -19.91
N LEU A 51 10.97 1.76 -19.46
CA LEU A 51 11.90 0.74 -19.95
C LEU A 51 11.45 0.12 -21.28
N TYR A 52 10.15 0.01 -21.50
CA TYR A 52 9.56 -0.72 -22.62
C TYR A 52 8.46 0.11 -23.29
N PRO A 53 8.78 1.26 -23.92
CA PRO A 53 7.77 2.15 -24.51
C PRO A 53 6.94 1.49 -25.61
N ALA A 54 7.46 0.44 -26.25
CA ALA A 54 6.72 -0.38 -27.21
C ALA A 54 5.84 -1.46 -26.54
N GLY A 55 5.90 -1.60 -25.21
CA GLY A 55 5.18 -2.65 -24.48
C GLY A 55 5.81 -4.04 -24.64
N GLY A 56 4.96 -5.06 -24.65
CA GLY A 56 5.39 -6.45 -24.83
C GLY A 56 5.52 -7.26 -23.55
N ALA A 57 6.02 -8.49 -23.68
CA ALA A 57 6.10 -9.45 -22.56
C ALA A 57 6.91 -8.96 -21.35
N PRO A 58 8.05 -8.24 -21.48
CA PRO A 58 8.76 -7.70 -20.34
C PRO A 58 7.96 -6.62 -19.58
N ALA A 59 7.23 -5.75 -20.29
CA ALA A 59 6.37 -4.76 -19.67
C ALA A 59 5.25 -5.42 -18.87
N GLU A 60 4.60 -6.46 -19.41
CA GLU A 60 3.57 -7.24 -18.71
C GLU A 60 4.13 -7.97 -17.49
N ALA A 61 5.34 -8.53 -17.60
CA ALA A 61 6.02 -9.17 -16.47
C ALA A 61 6.28 -8.17 -15.33
N LEU A 62 6.73 -6.96 -15.68
CA LEU A 62 6.97 -5.90 -14.71
C LEU A 62 5.67 -5.47 -13.99
N LEU A 63 4.54 -5.38 -14.70
CA LEU A 63 3.25 -5.09 -14.09
C LEU A 63 2.86 -6.15 -13.04
N ARG A 64 3.20 -7.43 -13.27
CA ARG A 64 3.01 -8.51 -12.29
C ARG A 64 4.00 -8.49 -11.13
N GLY A 65 4.99 -7.58 -11.15
CA GLY A 65 6.02 -7.48 -10.14
C GLY A 65 7.20 -8.44 -10.33
N GLU A 66 7.37 -8.98 -11.53
CA GLU A 66 8.45 -9.90 -11.90
C GLU A 66 9.76 -9.13 -12.18
N CYS A 67 10.32 -8.49 -11.15
CA CYS A 67 11.57 -7.73 -11.20
C CYS A 67 12.59 -8.30 -10.21
N CYS A 68 13.87 -7.92 -10.36
CA CYS A 68 14.91 -8.28 -9.41
C CYS A 68 14.63 -7.65 -8.03
N ARG A 69 14.90 -8.39 -6.97
CA ARG A 69 14.78 -7.90 -5.58
C ARG A 69 16.14 -7.64 -4.97
N ALA A 70 16.33 -6.47 -4.40
CA ALA A 70 17.47 -6.20 -3.54
C ALA A 70 17.21 -6.78 -2.15
N VAL A 71 17.94 -7.83 -1.78
CA VAL A 71 17.80 -8.53 -0.50
C VAL A 71 18.98 -8.18 0.40
N GLY A 72 18.70 -7.73 1.62
CA GLY A 72 19.68 -7.52 2.67
C GLY A 72 19.63 -8.64 3.71
N LYS A 73 20.79 -9.18 4.12
CA LYS A 73 20.85 -10.11 5.24
C LYS A 73 20.89 -9.37 6.58
N ALA A 74 19.95 -9.66 7.48
CA ALA A 74 20.01 -9.16 8.85
C ALA A 74 21.23 -9.77 9.56
N GLY A 75 22.12 -8.92 10.07
CA GLY A 75 23.14 -9.30 11.06
C GLY A 75 24.52 -9.69 10.57
N LYS A 76 24.82 -9.67 9.27
CA LYS A 76 26.21 -9.83 8.76
C LYS A 76 26.56 -8.72 7.77
N ARG A 77 27.81 -8.24 7.83
CA ARG A 77 28.41 -7.28 6.89
C ARG A 77 28.58 -7.82 5.46
N ASP A 78 27.99 -8.95 5.15
CA ASP A 78 28.08 -9.55 3.82
C ASP A 78 27.13 -8.84 2.87
N SER A 79 27.67 -8.51 1.72
CA SER A 79 26.98 -7.99 0.54
C SER A 79 25.58 -8.62 0.42
N GLY A 80 24.53 -7.81 0.52
CA GLY A 80 23.21 -8.26 0.16
C GLY A 80 23.27 -8.91 -1.23
N GLN A 81 22.38 -9.86 -1.48
CA GLN A 81 22.28 -10.50 -2.79
C GLN A 81 21.06 -9.93 -3.52
N ILE A 82 21.16 -9.84 -4.82
CA ILE A 82 19.99 -9.58 -5.66
C ILE A 82 19.39 -10.93 -6.07
N GLU A 83 18.13 -11.13 -5.69
CA GLU A 83 17.34 -12.22 -6.24
C GLU A 83 16.96 -11.88 -7.68
N THR A 84 17.37 -12.72 -8.62
CA THR A 84 17.09 -12.52 -10.04
C THR A 84 15.62 -12.82 -10.35
N GLY A 85 14.92 -11.80 -10.85
CA GLY A 85 13.60 -11.92 -11.47
C GLY A 85 13.70 -11.99 -13.01
N ILE A 86 12.55 -12.02 -13.68
CA ILE A 86 12.48 -12.08 -15.15
C ILE A 86 12.94 -10.75 -15.76
N VAL A 87 12.58 -9.61 -15.15
CA VAL A 87 12.95 -8.28 -15.62
C VAL A 87 14.16 -7.78 -14.85
N ARG A 88 15.33 -7.86 -15.48
CA ARG A 88 16.61 -7.50 -14.87
C ARG A 88 16.88 -6.00 -14.80
N GLU A 89 16.26 -5.23 -15.68
CA GLU A 89 16.37 -3.77 -15.77
C GLU A 89 15.59 -3.06 -14.64
N ALA A 90 14.71 -3.77 -13.96
CA ALA A 90 13.96 -3.24 -12.84
C ALA A 90 14.40 -3.91 -11.52
N ILE A 91 14.75 -3.08 -10.53
CA ILE A 91 15.11 -3.53 -9.18
C ILE A 91 14.04 -3.05 -8.21
N SER A 92 13.46 -3.96 -7.45
CA SER A 92 12.55 -3.61 -6.36
C SER A 92 13.22 -3.72 -5.00
N VAL A 93 12.91 -2.78 -4.11
CA VAL A 93 13.37 -2.76 -2.73
C VAL A 93 12.17 -2.57 -1.82
N GLU A 94 12.00 -3.50 -0.90
CA GLU A 94 10.98 -3.46 0.13
C GLU A 94 11.62 -3.76 1.48
N GLY A 95 11.20 -3.07 2.54
CA GLY A 95 11.82 -3.22 3.85
C GLY A 95 11.63 -4.63 4.42
N MET A 96 12.74 -5.29 4.76
CA MET A 96 12.77 -6.66 5.32
C MET A 96 13.02 -6.69 6.85
N GLY A 97 13.25 -5.55 7.47
CA GLY A 97 13.39 -5.44 8.92
C GLY A 97 12.04 -5.56 9.65
N ALA A 98 12.10 -5.58 10.98
CA ALA A 98 10.91 -5.65 11.82
C ALA A 98 9.92 -4.52 11.48
N GLY A 99 8.65 -4.87 11.23
CA GLY A 99 7.63 -3.90 10.80
C GLY A 99 7.82 -3.34 9.39
N GLY A 100 8.54 -4.05 8.51
CA GLY A 100 8.78 -3.60 7.13
C GLY A 100 9.81 -2.48 7.02
N ARG A 101 10.69 -2.32 8.02
CA ARG A 101 11.76 -1.31 7.99
C ARG A 101 12.82 -1.64 6.96
N TYR A 102 13.38 -0.63 6.33
CA TYR A 102 14.51 -0.78 5.44
C TYR A 102 15.79 -1.10 6.21
N LEU A 103 16.54 -2.10 5.70
CA LEU A 103 17.90 -2.37 6.17
C LEU A 103 18.88 -1.59 5.31
N VAL A 104 19.90 -1.01 5.92
CA VAL A 104 20.97 -0.29 5.20
C VAL A 104 21.64 -1.19 4.16
N SER A 105 21.79 -2.48 4.48
CA SER A 105 22.33 -3.47 3.55
C SER A 105 21.53 -3.60 2.25
N GLN A 106 20.20 -3.48 2.30
CA GLN A 106 19.34 -3.52 1.10
C GLN A 106 19.63 -2.33 0.18
N VAL A 107 19.71 -1.12 0.76
CA VAL A 107 20.01 0.11 0.00
C VAL A 107 21.45 0.07 -0.56
N THR A 108 22.39 -0.44 0.21
CA THR A 108 23.78 -0.59 -0.24
C THR A 108 23.90 -1.62 -1.37
N THR A 109 23.19 -2.74 -1.29
CA THR A 109 23.15 -3.76 -2.36
C THR A 109 22.57 -3.19 -3.65
N MET A 110 21.41 -2.54 -3.54
CA MET A 110 20.76 -1.85 -4.66
C MET A 110 21.73 -0.84 -5.30
N ARG A 111 22.41 -0.03 -4.48
CA ARG A 111 23.37 0.95 -4.94
C ARG A 111 24.54 0.28 -5.71
N SER A 112 25.13 -0.77 -5.15
CA SER A 112 26.21 -1.51 -5.83
C SER A 112 25.76 -2.05 -7.17
N GLU A 113 24.53 -2.58 -7.25
CA GLU A 113 23.99 -3.11 -8.50
C GLU A 113 23.76 -2.01 -9.54
N ILE A 114 23.27 -0.84 -9.13
CA ILE A 114 23.07 0.29 -10.05
C ILE A 114 24.38 0.74 -10.69
N PHE A 115 25.47 0.77 -9.94
CA PHE A 115 26.77 1.25 -10.43
C PHE A 115 27.63 0.17 -11.12
N ASN A 116 27.49 -1.09 -10.73
CA ASN A 116 28.37 -2.17 -11.20
C ASN A 116 27.80 -2.93 -12.39
N THR A 117 26.50 -2.90 -12.63
CA THR A 117 25.87 -3.63 -13.73
C THR A 117 25.71 -2.70 -14.93
N SER A 118 26.12 -3.18 -16.11
CA SER A 118 25.88 -2.49 -17.38
C SER A 118 24.39 -2.22 -17.56
N LEU A 119 24.01 -0.97 -17.80
CA LEU A 119 22.64 -0.61 -18.13
C LEU A 119 22.29 -1.14 -19.53
N SER A 120 21.07 -1.63 -19.69
CA SER A 120 20.53 -1.87 -21.02
C SER A 120 20.37 -0.55 -21.80
N ALA A 121 20.15 -0.63 -23.10
CA ALA A 121 19.89 0.56 -23.92
C ALA A 121 18.67 1.36 -23.45
N GLU A 122 17.72 0.68 -22.80
CA GLU A 122 16.49 1.23 -22.24
C GLU A 122 16.69 1.92 -20.88
N GLY A 123 17.81 1.68 -20.20
CA GLY A 123 18.09 2.22 -18.86
C GLY A 123 17.74 1.26 -17.74
N ARG A 124 17.45 1.80 -16.55
CA ARG A 124 17.12 1.03 -15.33
C ARG A 124 16.05 1.73 -14.50
N ALA A 125 15.11 0.97 -13.97
CA ALA A 125 14.12 1.45 -13.00
C ALA A 125 14.39 0.85 -11.61
N VAL A 126 14.30 1.69 -10.57
CA VAL A 126 14.43 1.28 -9.17
C VAL A 126 13.14 1.61 -8.44
N LEU A 127 12.43 0.59 -8.00
CA LEU A 127 11.16 0.71 -7.29
C LEU A 127 11.40 0.53 -5.79
N LEU A 128 11.14 1.58 -5.01
CA LEU A 128 11.27 1.56 -3.55
C LEU A 128 9.88 1.68 -2.92
N TYR A 129 9.41 0.62 -2.30
CA TYR A 129 8.06 0.57 -1.70
C TYR A 129 8.10 0.99 -0.25
N HIS A 130 7.11 1.81 0.18
CA HIS A 130 6.93 2.25 1.56
C HIS A 130 8.16 2.96 2.15
N VAL A 131 8.64 3.99 1.46
CA VAL A 131 9.84 4.74 1.88
C VAL A 131 9.66 5.50 3.21
N GLU A 132 8.43 5.69 3.68
CA GLU A 132 8.12 6.19 5.03
C GLU A 132 8.61 5.25 6.13
N ARG A 133 8.96 4.00 5.81
CA ARG A 133 9.52 3.00 6.75
C ARG A 133 11.05 3.03 6.81
N MET A 134 11.68 3.97 6.08
CA MET A 134 13.12 4.19 6.16
C MET A 134 13.48 4.90 7.46
N ASN A 135 14.57 4.45 8.09
CA ASN A 135 15.24 5.21 9.13
C ASN A 135 16.24 6.20 8.48
N GLU A 136 16.79 7.12 9.28
CA GLU A 136 17.74 8.13 8.81
C GLU A 136 18.97 7.50 8.12
N GLU A 137 19.45 6.38 8.62
CA GLU A 137 20.65 5.71 8.12
C GLU A 137 20.41 5.11 6.71
N SER A 138 19.30 4.40 6.51
CA SER A 138 18.92 3.85 5.19
C SER A 138 18.56 4.96 4.20
N ALA A 139 17.91 6.03 4.67
CA ALA A 139 17.62 7.19 3.85
C ALA A 139 18.89 7.92 3.39
N ASN A 140 19.86 8.15 4.29
CA ASN A 140 21.14 8.78 3.94
C ASN A 140 21.92 7.93 2.92
N ALA A 141 21.85 6.61 3.00
CA ALA A 141 22.44 5.74 1.99
C ALA A 141 21.75 5.90 0.62
N LEU A 142 20.41 6.08 0.58
CA LEU A 142 19.63 6.33 -0.62
C LEU A 142 19.92 7.72 -1.21
N LEU A 143 19.97 8.76 -0.39
CA LEU A 143 20.19 10.14 -0.84
C LEU A 143 21.48 10.28 -1.66
N LYS A 144 22.54 9.59 -1.28
CA LYS A 144 23.83 9.63 -2.00
C LYS A 144 23.72 9.19 -3.47
N VAL A 145 22.80 8.30 -3.81
CA VAL A 145 22.61 7.86 -5.19
C VAL A 145 21.51 8.66 -5.90
N MET A 146 20.59 9.26 -5.14
CA MET A 146 19.57 10.14 -5.72
C MET A 146 20.10 11.54 -6.08
N GLU A 147 21.16 12.00 -5.41
CA GLU A 147 21.82 13.29 -5.70
C GLU A 147 22.61 13.24 -7.00
N GLU A 148 23.31 12.13 -7.25
CA GLU A 148 24.11 11.90 -8.47
C GLU A 148 23.74 10.55 -9.08
N PRO A 149 22.52 10.42 -9.65
CA PRO A 149 22.10 9.17 -10.24
C PRO A 149 22.88 8.88 -11.52
N PRO A 150 23.26 7.62 -11.78
CA PRO A 150 23.79 7.25 -13.08
C PRO A 150 22.80 7.59 -14.19
N GLU A 151 23.31 7.92 -15.38
CA GLU A 151 22.46 8.20 -16.55
C GLU A 151 21.55 7.01 -16.87
N GLY A 152 20.29 7.30 -17.22
CA GLY A 152 19.30 6.28 -17.53
C GLY A 152 18.72 5.54 -16.31
N VAL A 153 18.93 6.03 -15.08
CA VAL A 153 18.31 5.46 -13.87
C VAL A 153 17.12 6.29 -13.44
N LEU A 154 15.96 5.62 -13.29
CA LEU A 154 14.72 6.19 -12.77
C LEU A 154 14.39 5.58 -11.41
N PHE A 155 14.25 6.43 -10.38
CA PHE A 155 13.77 6.05 -9.06
C PHE A 155 12.27 6.28 -8.94
N LEU A 156 11.53 5.24 -8.57
CA LEU A 156 10.09 5.26 -8.33
C LEU A 156 9.85 4.88 -6.87
N LEU A 157 9.49 5.86 -6.07
CA LEU A 157 9.26 5.69 -4.63
C LEU A 157 7.76 5.64 -4.37
N THR A 158 7.34 4.82 -3.42
CA THR A 158 5.96 4.84 -2.94
C THR A 158 5.91 5.10 -1.43
N ALA A 159 4.85 5.77 -0.99
CA ALA A 159 4.57 5.99 0.42
C ALA A 159 3.06 6.01 0.68
N ASP A 160 2.64 5.57 1.86
CA ASP A 160 1.23 5.64 2.27
C ASP A 160 0.82 7.08 2.61
N SER A 161 1.76 7.88 3.11
CA SER A 161 1.55 9.28 3.50
C SER A 161 2.81 10.11 3.34
N LEU A 162 2.65 11.35 2.87
CA LEU A 162 3.73 12.31 2.74
C LEU A 162 4.35 12.69 4.10
N ALA A 163 3.55 12.68 5.17
CA ALA A 163 4.00 13.04 6.51
C ALA A 163 5.04 12.06 7.08
N GLY A 164 4.97 10.79 6.67
CA GLY A 164 5.93 9.76 7.09
C GLY A 164 7.26 9.79 6.32
N VAL A 165 7.32 10.47 5.18
CA VAL A 165 8.51 10.52 4.33
C VAL A 165 9.46 11.60 4.80
N LEU A 166 10.73 11.25 4.97
CA LEU A 166 11.76 12.20 5.40
C LEU A 166 11.85 13.40 4.44
N PRO A 167 11.95 14.65 4.96
CA PRO A 167 11.99 15.88 4.15
C PRO A 167 13.11 15.87 3.11
N THR A 168 14.24 15.24 3.43
CA THR A 168 15.40 15.10 2.55
C THR A 168 15.12 14.24 1.31
N ILE A 169 14.29 13.20 1.40
CA ILE A 169 13.81 12.40 0.26
C ILE A 169 12.79 13.22 -0.53
N ARG A 170 11.82 13.84 0.16
CA ARG A 170 10.76 14.62 -0.49
C ARG A 170 11.29 15.75 -1.37
N SER A 171 12.31 16.45 -0.90
CA SER A 171 12.90 17.59 -1.64
C SER A 171 13.58 17.19 -2.96
N ARG A 172 13.85 15.90 -3.17
CA ARG A 172 14.53 15.36 -4.36
C ARG A 172 13.59 14.60 -5.31
N CYS A 173 12.30 14.55 -4.97
CA CYS A 173 11.31 13.83 -5.77
C CYS A 173 10.25 14.79 -6.32
N VAL A 174 9.78 14.52 -7.53
CA VAL A 174 8.47 15.00 -7.97
C VAL A 174 7.41 14.11 -7.36
N SER A 175 6.50 14.70 -6.58
CA SER A 175 5.49 13.94 -5.83
C SER A 175 4.13 13.99 -6.52
N PHE A 176 3.49 12.83 -6.65
CA PHE A 176 2.11 12.69 -7.13
C PHE A 176 1.26 11.99 -6.07
N ALA A 177 0.08 12.56 -5.79
CA ALA A 177 -0.91 11.91 -4.97
C ALA A 177 -1.74 10.92 -5.80
N ILE A 178 -1.97 9.74 -5.24
CA ILE A 178 -2.89 8.74 -5.81
C ILE A 178 -4.22 8.88 -5.07
N ALA A 179 -5.26 9.20 -5.79
CA ALA A 179 -6.61 9.34 -5.26
C ALA A 179 -7.42 8.03 -5.43
N PRO A 180 -8.37 7.75 -4.53
CA PRO A 180 -9.35 6.70 -4.74
C PRO A 180 -10.20 7.00 -5.97
N VAL A 181 -10.72 5.95 -6.59
CA VAL A 181 -11.73 6.09 -7.65
C VAL A 181 -13.13 6.08 -7.06
N SER A 182 -14.15 6.46 -7.83
CA SER A 182 -15.52 6.31 -7.33
C SER A 182 -15.83 4.83 -7.03
N PRO A 183 -16.66 4.53 -5.99
CA PRO A 183 -17.07 3.15 -5.72
C PRO A 183 -17.66 2.44 -6.95
N ALA A 184 -18.39 3.18 -7.81
CA ALA A 184 -18.95 2.64 -9.05
C ALA A 184 -17.87 2.25 -10.06
N ASP A 185 -16.86 3.08 -10.26
CA ASP A 185 -15.72 2.77 -11.14
C ASP A 185 -14.88 1.62 -10.58
N CYS A 186 -14.66 1.61 -9.26
CA CYS A 186 -14.00 0.50 -8.59
C CYS A 186 -14.74 -0.83 -8.80
N ALA A 187 -16.05 -0.86 -8.59
CA ALA A 187 -16.87 -2.05 -8.78
C ALA A 187 -16.83 -2.53 -10.24
N ARG A 188 -16.91 -1.61 -11.21
CA ARG A 188 -16.79 -1.90 -12.64
C ARG A 188 -15.42 -2.53 -12.96
N TYR A 189 -14.35 -1.90 -12.48
CA TYR A 189 -12.99 -2.40 -12.69
C TYR A 189 -12.79 -3.78 -12.08
N CYS A 190 -13.17 -3.98 -10.83
CA CYS A 190 -13.02 -5.26 -10.13
C CYS A 190 -13.84 -6.38 -10.78
N THR A 191 -15.07 -6.07 -11.26
CA THR A 191 -15.90 -7.04 -11.99
C THR A 191 -15.24 -7.45 -13.31
N ALA A 192 -14.67 -6.50 -14.06
CA ALA A 192 -13.92 -6.78 -15.29
C ALA A 192 -12.66 -7.64 -15.01
N HIS A 193 -12.15 -7.63 -13.79
CA HIS A 193 -10.99 -8.42 -13.35
C HIS A 193 -11.36 -9.68 -12.56
N GLY A 194 -12.60 -10.17 -12.71
CA GLY A 194 -13.02 -11.49 -12.23
C GLY A 194 -13.58 -11.53 -10.81
N VAL A 195 -13.88 -10.39 -10.21
CA VAL A 195 -14.61 -10.35 -8.93
C VAL A 195 -16.10 -10.44 -9.19
N ASP A 196 -16.82 -11.22 -8.39
CA ASP A 196 -18.28 -11.30 -8.46
C ASP A 196 -18.94 -9.92 -8.32
N LYS A 197 -19.96 -9.63 -9.12
CA LYS A 197 -20.60 -8.31 -9.18
C LYS A 197 -21.13 -7.81 -7.84
N LYS A 198 -21.71 -8.70 -7.02
CA LYS A 198 -22.25 -8.33 -5.69
C LYS A 198 -21.11 -8.02 -4.73
N THR A 199 -20.10 -8.87 -4.70
CA THR A 199 -18.89 -8.68 -3.89
C THR A 199 -18.14 -7.41 -4.30
N ALA A 200 -17.98 -7.16 -5.60
CA ALA A 200 -17.34 -5.94 -6.10
C ALA A 200 -18.10 -4.68 -5.67
N ALA A 201 -19.43 -4.66 -5.79
CA ALA A 201 -20.24 -3.52 -5.35
C ALA A 201 -20.10 -3.27 -3.85
N LEU A 202 -20.30 -4.32 -3.03
CA LEU A 202 -20.18 -4.26 -1.57
C LEU A 202 -18.80 -3.74 -1.13
N TYR A 203 -17.72 -4.36 -1.61
CA TYR A 203 -16.37 -4.02 -1.15
C TYR A 203 -15.90 -2.67 -1.68
N SER A 204 -16.36 -2.25 -2.87
CA SER A 204 -16.03 -0.92 -3.40
C SER A 204 -16.62 0.21 -2.57
N GLU A 205 -17.82 0.02 -2.01
CA GLU A 205 -18.40 0.96 -1.06
C GLU A 205 -17.71 0.90 0.31
N LEU A 206 -17.45 -0.31 0.83
CA LEU A 206 -16.80 -0.49 2.14
C LEU A 206 -15.38 0.08 2.18
N PHE A 207 -14.65 -0.03 1.07
CA PHE A 207 -13.26 0.42 0.97
C PHE A 207 -13.10 1.69 0.14
N ASP A 208 -14.18 2.47 -0.03
CA ASP A 208 -14.17 3.80 -0.65
C ASP A 208 -13.31 3.88 -1.93
N GLY A 209 -13.54 2.95 -2.87
CA GLY A 209 -12.87 2.94 -4.15
C GLY A 209 -11.39 2.50 -4.15
N HIS A 210 -10.90 1.89 -3.07
CA HIS A 210 -9.54 1.34 -2.99
C HIS A 210 -9.44 0.01 -3.77
N ILE A 211 -9.21 0.09 -5.07
CA ILE A 211 -9.22 -1.07 -6.00
C ILE A 211 -8.34 -2.22 -5.49
N GLY A 212 -7.11 -1.93 -5.05
CA GLY A 212 -6.18 -2.96 -4.56
C GLY A 212 -6.71 -3.69 -3.34
N THR A 213 -7.31 -2.97 -2.38
CA THR A 213 -7.95 -3.55 -1.20
C THR A 213 -9.13 -4.44 -1.58
N VAL A 214 -10.00 -3.97 -2.50
CA VAL A 214 -11.14 -4.75 -3.00
C VAL A 214 -10.69 -6.03 -3.68
N LEU A 215 -9.70 -5.96 -4.58
CA LEU A 215 -9.17 -7.13 -5.29
C LEU A 215 -8.56 -8.15 -4.31
N THR A 216 -7.79 -7.69 -3.33
CA THR A 216 -7.17 -8.55 -2.32
C THR A 216 -8.24 -9.18 -1.43
N ALA A 217 -9.20 -8.38 -0.94
CA ALA A 217 -10.29 -8.86 -0.10
C ALA A 217 -11.18 -9.90 -0.81
N ALA A 218 -11.38 -9.78 -2.12
CA ALA A 218 -12.21 -10.69 -2.89
C ALA A 218 -11.50 -11.98 -3.33
N ARG A 219 -10.16 -11.99 -3.39
CA ARG A 219 -9.38 -13.13 -3.92
C ARG A 219 -8.71 -13.96 -2.84
N ASP A 220 -8.38 -13.34 -1.71
CA ASP A 220 -7.74 -14.02 -0.58
C ASP A 220 -8.82 -14.44 0.44
N LYS A 221 -8.98 -15.75 0.61
CA LYS A 221 -9.96 -16.34 1.54
C LYS A 221 -9.77 -15.84 2.97
N ALA A 222 -8.53 -15.76 3.45
CA ALA A 222 -8.24 -15.29 4.81
C ALA A 222 -8.64 -13.82 4.97
N ARG A 223 -8.44 -13.02 3.92
CA ARG A 223 -8.84 -11.61 3.88
C ARG A 223 -10.37 -11.45 3.83
N THR A 224 -11.06 -12.29 3.04
CA THR A 224 -12.53 -12.33 3.00
C THR A 224 -13.11 -12.64 4.40
N GLU A 225 -12.60 -13.70 5.06
CA GLU A 225 -13.02 -14.09 6.42
C GLU A 225 -12.78 -12.95 7.44
N GLN A 226 -11.72 -12.17 7.27
CA GLN A 226 -11.45 -11.03 8.13
C GLN A 226 -12.45 -9.88 7.91
N VAL A 227 -12.82 -9.59 6.65
CA VAL A 227 -13.85 -8.59 6.33
C VAL A 227 -15.21 -9.05 6.89
N ASP A 228 -15.56 -10.32 6.75
CA ASP A 228 -16.80 -10.87 7.31
C ASP A 228 -16.86 -10.68 8.83
N LYS A 229 -15.75 -10.93 9.55
CA LYS A 229 -15.66 -10.67 10.99
C LYS A 229 -15.82 -9.19 11.33
N ALA A 230 -15.27 -8.28 10.50
CA ALA A 230 -15.47 -6.85 10.69
C ALA A 230 -16.93 -6.44 10.50
N MET A 231 -17.62 -7.05 9.53
CA MET A 231 -19.07 -6.87 9.30
C MET A 231 -19.90 -7.40 10.48
N GLU A 232 -19.54 -8.56 11.05
CA GLU A 232 -20.19 -9.10 12.25
C GLU A 232 -19.97 -8.18 13.46
N LEU A 233 -18.76 -7.70 13.65
CA LEU A 233 -18.42 -6.76 14.72
C LEU A 233 -19.18 -5.44 14.57
N ALA A 234 -19.37 -4.96 13.32
CA ALA A 234 -20.20 -3.79 13.04
C ALA A 234 -21.68 -4.02 13.36
N ARG A 235 -22.23 -5.23 13.11
CA ARG A 235 -23.60 -5.59 13.55
C ARG A 235 -23.72 -5.60 15.08
N ALA A 236 -22.73 -6.17 15.76
CA ALA A 236 -22.68 -6.14 17.22
C ALA A 236 -22.62 -4.70 17.75
N ALA A 237 -21.82 -3.83 17.10
CA ALA A 237 -21.77 -2.40 17.44
C ALA A 237 -23.12 -1.69 17.25
N GLN A 238 -23.83 -1.96 16.15
CA GLN A 238 -25.17 -1.39 15.90
C GLN A 238 -26.19 -1.83 16.94
N ALA A 239 -26.12 -3.10 17.38
CA ALA A 239 -26.99 -3.69 18.39
C ALA A 239 -26.61 -3.33 19.84
N GLY A 240 -25.42 -2.76 20.09
CA GLY A 240 -24.88 -2.54 21.43
C GLY A 240 -24.47 -3.84 22.14
N ASP A 241 -24.21 -4.90 21.39
CA ASP A 241 -23.87 -6.23 21.91
C ASP A 241 -22.38 -6.36 22.21
N SER A 242 -22.00 -6.03 23.45
CA SER A 242 -20.62 -6.14 23.92
C SER A 242 -20.13 -7.58 24.08
N TYR A 243 -21.03 -8.52 24.33
CA TYR A 243 -20.66 -9.92 24.48
C TYR A 243 -20.20 -10.51 23.14
N THR A 244 -21.01 -10.37 22.10
CA THR A 244 -20.63 -10.80 20.76
C THR A 244 -19.35 -10.08 20.27
N ALA A 245 -19.22 -8.78 20.54
CA ALA A 245 -18.00 -8.05 20.22
C ALA A 245 -16.78 -8.63 20.96
N ALA A 246 -16.89 -8.97 22.26
CA ALA A 246 -15.80 -9.56 23.01
C ALA A 246 -15.42 -10.95 22.48
N VAL A 247 -16.39 -11.79 22.13
CA VAL A 247 -16.15 -13.12 21.55
C VAL A 247 -15.41 -13.04 20.22
N LEU A 248 -15.82 -12.12 19.33
CA LEU A 248 -15.18 -11.91 18.03
C LEU A 248 -13.73 -11.38 18.15
N LEU A 249 -13.44 -10.62 19.21
CA LEU A 249 -12.13 -10.03 19.46
C LEU A 249 -11.17 -10.95 20.25
N ALA A 250 -11.69 -11.92 20.98
CA ALA A 250 -10.90 -12.81 21.84
C ALA A 250 -9.72 -13.53 21.12
N PRO A 251 -9.87 -14.03 19.87
CA PRO A 251 -8.76 -14.65 19.15
C PRO A 251 -7.55 -13.74 18.92
N TYR A 252 -7.77 -12.41 18.95
CA TYR A 252 -6.76 -11.39 18.64
C TYR A 252 -6.03 -10.85 19.89
N GLU A 253 -6.34 -11.33 21.10
CA GLU A 253 -5.72 -10.84 22.34
C GLU A 253 -4.19 -10.98 22.37
N LYS A 254 -3.63 -11.93 21.62
CA LYS A 254 -2.19 -12.17 21.50
C LYS A 254 -1.64 -11.82 20.11
N ASP A 255 -2.50 -11.47 19.17
CA ASP A 255 -2.15 -11.09 17.81
C ASP A 255 -2.41 -9.59 17.58
N LYS A 256 -1.41 -8.78 17.90
CA LYS A 256 -1.47 -7.32 17.72
C LYS A 256 -1.70 -6.90 16.27
N ALA A 257 -1.07 -7.60 15.33
CA ALA A 257 -1.17 -7.26 13.91
C ALA A 257 -2.57 -7.57 13.36
N GLY A 258 -3.10 -8.76 13.69
CA GLY A 258 -4.45 -9.17 13.33
C GLY A 258 -5.52 -8.29 13.97
N ALA A 259 -5.34 -7.94 15.26
CA ALA A 259 -6.24 -6.99 15.95
C ALA A 259 -6.29 -5.63 15.24
N ALA A 260 -5.13 -5.07 14.90
CA ALA A 260 -5.07 -3.78 14.22
C ALA A 260 -5.67 -3.86 12.81
N ALA A 261 -5.49 -4.97 12.09
CA ALA A 261 -6.07 -5.18 10.78
C ALA A 261 -7.61 -5.27 10.85
N LEU A 262 -8.16 -6.08 11.77
CA LEU A 262 -9.61 -6.19 11.98
C LEU A 262 -10.24 -4.84 12.35
N LEU A 263 -9.58 -4.07 13.23
CA LEU A 263 -10.09 -2.74 13.62
C LEU A 263 -10.01 -1.72 12.47
N ARG A 264 -9.03 -1.83 11.56
CA ARG A 264 -8.99 -1.01 10.33
C ARG A 264 -10.16 -1.33 9.40
N ASP A 265 -10.50 -2.62 9.25
CA ASP A 265 -11.67 -3.01 8.45
C ASP A 265 -12.98 -2.53 9.08
N LEU A 266 -13.12 -2.68 10.40
CA LEU A 266 -14.28 -2.14 11.12
C LEU A 266 -14.40 -0.62 10.96
N ARG A 267 -13.28 0.10 11.00
CA ARG A 267 -13.25 1.54 10.74
C ARG A 267 -13.76 1.86 9.33
N ALA A 268 -13.33 1.10 8.31
CA ALA A 268 -13.80 1.26 6.94
C ALA A 268 -15.30 1.00 6.81
N VAL A 269 -15.81 -0.08 7.42
CA VAL A 269 -17.26 -0.38 7.49
C VAL A 269 -18.05 0.73 8.16
N ALA A 270 -17.54 1.28 9.28
CA ALA A 270 -18.18 2.37 9.99
C ALA A 270 -18.17 3.69 9.17
N ALA A 271 -17.09 3.97 8.46
CA ALA A 271 -16.99 5.12 7.57
C ALA A 271 -18.00 5.02 6.41
N ALA A 272 -18.12 3.85 5.78
CA ALA A 272 -19.14 3.60 4.76
C ALA A 272 -20.56 3.80 5.29
N GLY A 273 -20.82 3.36 6.54
CA GLY A 273 -22.11 3.60 7.20
C GLY A 273 -22.41 5.08 7.47
N LEU A 274 -21.40 5.90 7.74
CA LEU A 274 -21.55 7.36 7.85
C LEU A 274 -21.86 8.03 6.51
N GLN A 275 -21.31 7.48 5.42
CA GLN A 275 -21.59 7.95 4.06
C GLN A 275 -22.94 7.46 3.53
N GLY A 276 -23.68 6.67 4.31
CA GLY A 276 -25.01 6.18 3.96
C GLY A 276 -25.01 4.95 3.06
N SER A 277 -23.92 4.17 3.01
CA SER A 277 -23.88 2.91 2.26
C SER A 277 -24.94 1.94 2.80
N PRO A 278 -25.85 1.43 1.96
CA PRO A 278 -26.87 0.46 2.37
C PRO A 278 -26.29 -0.89 2.78
N HIS A 279 -25.02 -1.15 2.43
CA HIS A 279 -24.33 -2.40 2.72
C HIS A 279 -23.59 -2.39 4.06
N ALA A 280 -23.37 -1.21 4.67
CA ALA A 280 -22.75 -1.11 5.97
C ALA A 280 -23.77 -1.45 7.08
N PRO A 281 -23.49 -2.45 7.94
CA PRO A 281 -24.45 -2.87 8.98
C PRO A 281 -24.52 -1.93 10.19
N VAL A 282 -23.66 -0.92 10.27
CA VAL A 282 -23.66 0.10 11.32
C VAL A 282 -23.90 1.48 10.68
N GLN A 283 -24.84 2.25 11.22
CA GLN A 283 -25.33 3.49 10.63
C GLN A 283 -25.38 4.65 11.65
N GLY A 284 -25.47 5.87 11.16
CA GLY A 284 -25.73 7.07 11.94
C GLY A 284 -24.78 7.30 13.12
N GLN A 285 -25.33 7.57 14.31
CA GLN A 285 -24.52 7.86 15.51
C GLN A 285 -23.67 6.67 15.94
N GLN A 286 -24.16 5.44 15.77
CA GLN A 286 -23.37 4.25 16.11
C GLN A 286 -22.19 4.06 15.15
N ALA A 287 -22.33 4.37 13.87
CA ALA A 287 -21.23 4.38 12.92
C ALA A 287 -20.16 5.39 13.32
N GLN A 288 -20.55 6.62 13.68
CA GLN A 288 -19.62 7.66 14.13
C GLN A 288 -18.85 7.24 15.39
N ARG A 289 -19.57 6.65 16.35
CA ARG A 289 -18.98 6.17 17.59
C ARG A 289 -18.03 5.00 17.35
N THR A 290 -18.44 4.00 16.56
CA THR A 290 -17.63 2.83 16.20
C THR A 290 -16.34 3.27 15.52
N LEU A 291 -16.41 4.23 14.60
CA LEU A 291 -15.26 4.79 13.92
C LEU A 291 -14.26 5.40 14.92
N ARG A 292 -14.73 6.30 15.81
CA ARG A 292 -13.87 6.93 16.84
C ARG A 292 -13.24 5.90 17.78
N LEU A 293 -14.00 4.90 18.21
CA LEU A 293 -13.48 3.84 19.09
C LEU A 293 -12.44 2.99 18.39
N ALA A 294 -12.68 2.62 17.12
CA ALA A 294 -11.72 1.85 16.32
C ALA A 294 -10.40 2.63 16.11
N GLU A 295 -10.48 3.92 15.77
CA GLU A 295 -9.30 4.77 15.62
C GLU A 295 -8.49 4.86 16.92
N ALA A 296 -9.15 5.11 18.06
CA ALA A 296 -8.49 5.18 19.35
C ALA A 296 -7.85 3.84 19.74
N ALA A 297 -8.49 2.71 19.40
CA ALA A 297 -7.93 1.38 19.66
C ALA A 297 -6.71 1.09 18.77
N ILE A 298 -6.76 1.44 17.49
CA ILE A 298 -5.62 1.30 16.56
C ILE A 298 -4.41 2.11 17.06
N GLN A 299 -4.61 3.38 17.46
CA GLN A 299 -3.56 4.22 18.02
C GLN A 299 -2.92 3.62 19.27
N ARG A 300 -3.74 3.08 20.19
CA ARG A 300 -3.23 2.43 21.42
C ARG A 300 -2.44 1.16 21.12
N LEU A 301 -2.89 0.36 20.16
CA LEU A 301 -2.11 -0.78 19.68
C LEU A 301 -0.76 -0.31 19.11
N GLY A 302 -0.73 0.77 18.36
CA GLY A 302 0.50 1.42 17.87
C GLY A 302 1.45 1.81 18.99
N ALA A 303 0.94 2.39 20.07
CA ALA A 303 1.67 2.85 21.24
C ALA A 303 2.11 1.73 22.20
N GLN A 304 2.20 0.47 21.75
CA GLN A 304 2.68 -0.69 22.53
C GLN A 304 1.82 -1.07 23.76
N VAL A 305 0.57 -0.63 23.80
CA VAL A 305 -0.38 -1.07 24.85
C VAL A 305 -0.74 -2.54 24.61
N ASN A 306 -0.94 -3.30 25.70
CA ASN A 306 -1.30 -4.71 25.60
C ASN A 306 -2.61 -4.90 24.82
N PRO A 307 -2.62 -5.71 23.75
CA PRO A 307 -3.79 -5.91 22.90
C PRO A 307 -5.03 -6.37 23.67
N LYS A 308 -4.88 -7.28 24.63
CA LYS A 308 -6.00 -7.75 25.46
C LYS A 308 -6.72 -6.58 26.14
N ILE A 309 -5.98 -5.67 26.78
CA ILE A 309 -6.57 -4.51 27.47
C ILE A 309 -7.30 -3.61 26.45
N VAL A 310 -6.67 -3.32 25.31
CA VAL A 310 -7.25 -2.48 24.28
C VAL A 310 -8.57 -3.07 23.78
N LEU A 311 -8.59 -4.37 23.43
CA LEU A 311 -9.75 -5.03 22.87
C LEU A 311 -10.88 -5.20 23.90
N THR A 312 -10.55 -5.50 25.16
CA THR A 312 -11.57 -5.57 26.23
C THR A 312 -12.23 -4.23 26.46
N VAL A 313 -11.45 -3.14 26.54
CA VAL A 313 -12.00 -1.77 26.70
C VAL A 313 -12.82 -1.37 25.47
N PHE A 314 -12.35 -1.75 24.28
CA PHE A 314 -13.08 -1.47 23.04
C PHE A 314 -14.46 -2.17 23.05
N ALA A 315 -14.52 -3.50 23.32
CA ALA A 315 -15.76 -4.27 23.37
C ALA A 315 -16.75 -3.68 24.43
N ALA A 316 -16.25 -3.38 25.62
CA ALA A 316 -17.07 -2.79 26.67
C ALA A 316 -17.69 -1.43 26.27
N ARG A 317 -16.91 -0.60 25.55
CA ARG A 317 -17.37 0.73 25.11
C ARG A 317 -18.32 0.70 23.92
N LEU A 318 -18.38 -0.40 23.16
CA LEU A 318 -19.37 -0.52 22.08
C LEU A 318 -20.83 -0.59 22.60
N ALA A 319 -21.03 -1.17 23.78
CA ALA A 319 -22.35 -1.39 24.37
C ALA A 319 -22.93 -0.18 25.13
N HIS A 320 -22.09 0.70 25.63
CA HIS A 320 -22.57 1.85 26.41
C HIS A 320 -22.90 3.01 25.49
N ALA A 321 -24.22 3.27 25.32
CA ALA A 321 -24.77 4.41 24.61
C ALA A 321 -24.39 5.74 25.28
#